data_00f163095ef9e12fac307eb25e7c7976
#
_entry.id   00f163095ef9e12fac307eb25e7c7976
#
_cell.length_a   1.000
_cell.length_b   1.000
_cell.length_c   1.000
_cell.angle_alpha   90.00
_cell.angle_beta   90.00
_cell.angle_gamma   90.00
#
_symmetry.space_group_name_H-M   'P 1'
#
loop_
_entity.id
_entity.type
_entity.pdbx_description
1 polymer ?
#
loop_
_entity_poly.entity_id
_entity_poly.type
_entity_poly.pdbx_seq_one_letter_code
_entity_poly.pdbx_strand_id
1 'polypeptide(L)'
;MTLTWSSPRIRTSDLGDGVLLARLADNEHGIFGRDDAPEFIRLIEHADRDPAVRAVILTGSHPDRFISHADLRWLQEDGAVIPPVPVAVTALVSRVARLLGRWPLTRGMARRTPMTGAIQLDHLHRTLLRMTTSSTIFVAALNGSALGLGAELSWACDLRLMADGEHFIGHPEVLLGFLPGAGGTQRMSRLVGAHRSALAILEGRPLPAAEALDIGAIDGIVPADELIDVAADRARNLAARTTDAIGAIKRAVHLGSAMPIEDGLQLERAEFLALLPRPAAQEIMLRYLRDTEENHELTLYQPGGYDAALDHGRATPVASEDGRHASETKKVTR
;
A
#
# COMPACT_ATOMS: atom_id res chain seq x y z
N MET A 1 8.71 20.49 -9.53
CA MET A 1 9.50 19.48 -10.28
C MET A 1 8.51 18.39 -10.68
N THR A 2 8.34 18.10 -11.96
CA THR A 2 7.37 17.10 -12.43
C THR A 2 7.91 15.70 -12.16
N LEU A 3 7.11 14.86 -11.49
CA LEU A 3 7.46 13.46 -11.26
C LEU A 3 7.42 12.70 -12.59
N THR A 4 8.52 12.08 -12.97
CA THR A 4 8.59 11.28 -14.19
C THR A 4 9.06 9.88 -13.87
N TRP A 5 8.20 8.91 -14.14
CA TRP A 5 8.55 7.50 -14.21
C TRP A 5 7.90 6.91 -15.46
N SER A 6 8.59 6.06 -16.17
CA SER A 6 8.07 5.50 -17.41
C SER A 6 8.21 3.98 -17.44
N SER A 7 7.19 3.33 -17.95
CA SER A 7 7.13 1.88 -18.15
C SER A 7 6.31 1.57 -19.39
N PRO A 8 6.64 0.49 -20.12
CA PRO A 8 5.79 0.04 -21.22
C PRO A 8 4.47 -0.59 -20.76
N ARG A 9 4.31 -0.88 -19.46
CA ARG A 9 3.17 -1.60 -18.88
C ARG A 9 2.36 -0.80 -17.86
N ILE A 10 2.96 0.22 -17.27
CA ILE A 10 2.31 1.02 -16.23
C ILE A 10 2.34 2.47 -16.68
N ARG A 11 1.17 3.04 -16.90
CA ARG A 11 1.04 4.47 -17.22
C ARG A 11 1.02 5.28 -15.93
N THR A 12 1.86 6.32 -15.86
CA THR A 12 1.90 7.19 -14.70
C THR A 12 1.55 8.62 -15.06
N SER A 13 1.00 9.35 -14.10
CA SER A 13 0.71 10.78 -14.17
C SER A 13 1.09 11.45 -12.88
N ASP A 14 1.74 12.60 -12.96
CA ASP A 14 2.02 13.46 -11.82
C ASP A 14 0.76 14.26 -11.47
N LEU A 15 0.26 14.12 -10.24
CA LEU A 15 -0.90 14.85 -9.73
C LEU A 15 -0.51 16.08 -8.89
N GLY A 16 0.79 16.43 -8.88
CA GLY A 16 1.33 17.51 -8.05
C GLY A 16 1.61 17.06 -6.60
N ASP A 17 2.28 17.92 -5.83
CA ASP A 17 2.57 17.75 -4.40
C ASP A 17 3.26 16.41 -4.03
N GLY A 18 4.01 15.84 -4.97
CA GLY A 18 4.68 14.55 -4.78
C GLY A 18 3.77 13.33 -4.92
N VAL A 19 2.58 13.48 -5.49
CA VAL A 19 1.62 12.39 -5.69
C VAL A 19 1.73 11.84 -7.11
N LEU A 20 2.06 10.57 -7.24
CA LEU A 20 2.15 9.85 -8.51
C LEU A 20 0.94 8.91 -8.66
N LEU A 21 0.18 9.07 -9.73
CA LEU A 21 -0.87 8.12 -10.13
C LEU A 21 -0.27 7.05 -11.04
N ALA A 22 -0.51 5.78 -10.75
CA ALA A 22 -0.08 4.64 -11.56
C ALA A 22 -1.27 3.76 -11.95
N ARG A 23 -1.44 3.54 -13.26
CA ARG A 23 -2.48 2.69 -13.84
C ARG A 23 -1.91 1.33 -14.19
N LEU A 24 -2.49 0.29 -13.59
CA LEU A 24 -2.05 -1.10 -13.67
C LEU A 24 -2.92 -1.92 -14.63
N ALA A 25 -2.39 -3.08 -15.06
CA ALA A 25 -3.12 -4.09 -15.83
C ALA A 25 -3.77 -3.52 -17.10
N ASP A 26 -2.99 -2.85 -17.94
CA ASP A 26 -3.44 -2.20 -19.18
C ASP A 26 -3.68 -3.23 -20.28
N ASN A 27 -4.76 -4.01 -20.13
CA ASN A 27 -5.22 -5.00 -21.09
C ASN A 27 -6.73 -5.19 -21.01
N GLU A 28 -7.31 -5.85 -21.99
CA GLU A 28 -8.77 -6.04 -22.19
C GLU A 28 -9.49 -6.59 -20.94
N HIS A 29 -8.80 -7.40 -20.14
CA HIS A 29 -9.42 -8.09 -18.99
C HIS A 29 -8.98 -7.57 -17.63
N GLY A 30 -8.08 -6.57 -17.57
CA GLY A 30 -7.52 -6.09 -16.31
C GLY A 30 -6.69 -7.15 -15.57
N ILE A 31 -6.01 -8.04 -16.30
CA ILE A 31 -5.21 -9.14 -15.76
C ILE A 31 -3.79 -8.65 -15.49
N PHE A 32 -3.25 -8.98 -14.32
CA PHE A 32 -1.86 -8.71 -13.99
C PHE A 32 -0.97 -9.87 -14.46
N GLY A 33 -0.22 -9.61 -15.52
CA GLY A 33 0.59 -10.62 -16.19
C GLY A 33 2.02 -10.74 -15.65
N ARG A 34 2.74 -11.75 -16.20
CA ARG A 34 4.15 -12.05 -15.88
C ARG A 34 5.05 -10.83 -16.07
N ASP A 35 4.81 -10.05 -17.13
CA ASP A 35 5.62 -8.87 -17.47
C ASP A 35 5.26 -7.62 -16.65
N ASP A 36 4.09 -7.59 -16.00
CA ASP A 36 3.68 -6.49 -15.16
C ASP A 36 4.41 -6.51 -13.81
N ALA A 37 4.73 -7.70 -13.29
CA ALA A 37 5.38 -7.87 -12.00
C ALA A 37 6.75 -7.16 -11.89
N PRO A 38 7.71 -7.30 -12.83
CA PRO A 38 8.97 -6.57 -12.77
C PRO A 38 8.81 -5.06 -12.91
N GLU A 39 7.82 -4.58 -13.68
CA GLU A 39 7.53 -3.15 -13.81
C GLU A 39 6.96 -2.58 -12.51
N PHE A 40 6.01 -3.29 -11.89
CA PHE A 40 5.47 -2.93 -10.60
C PHE A 40 6.56 -2.89 -9.51
N ILE A 41 7.45 -3.89 -9.46
CA ILE A 41 8.59 -3.90 -8.54
C ILE A 41 9.45 -2.64 -8.72
N ARG A 42 9.77 -2.27 -9.98
CA ARG A 42 10.56 -1.07 -10.27
C ARG A 42 9.86 0.23 -9.88
N LEU A 43 8.54 0.32 -10.10
CA LEU A 43 7.75 1.47 -9.67
C LEU A 43 7.85 1.68 -8.15
N ILE A 44 7.61 0.62 -7.37
CA ILE A 44 7.66 0.69 -5.91
C ILE A 44 9.09 0.98 -5.41
N GLU A 45 10.10 0.41 -6.04
CA GLU A 45 11.51 0.72 -5.72
C GLU A 45 11.88 2.16 -6.06
N HIS A 46 11.37 2.72 -7.14
CA HIS A 46 11.55 4.12 -7.49
C HIS A 46 10.89 5.03 -6.46
N ALA A 47 9.62 4.79 -6.17
CA ALA A 47 8.86 5.57 -5.20
C ALA A 47 9.50 5.59 -3.79
N ASP A 48 10.06 4.46 -3.36
CA ASP A 48 10.73 4.34 -2.06
C ASP A 48 12.09 5.06 -2.00
N ARG A 49 12.76 5.25 -3.15
CA ARG A 49 14.09 5.88 -3.23
C ARG A 49 14.06 7.37 -3.56
N ASP A 50 13.05 7.81 -4.31
CA ASP A 50 12.95 9.20 -4.74
C ASP A 50 12.20 10.03 -3.68
N PRO A 51 12.88 10.94 -2.96
CA PRO A 51 12.25 11.75 -1.93
C PRO A 51 11.19 12.72 -2.47
N ALA A 52 11.17 12.96 -3.78
CA ALA A 52 10.14 13.76 -4.42
C ALA A 52 8.80 13.01 -4.51
N VAL A 53 8.81 11.65 -4.49
CA VAL A 53 7.59 10.83 -4.49
C VAL A 53 7.12 10.65 -3.05
N ARG A 54 6.10 11.40 -2.68
CA ARG A 54 5.50 11.38 -1.34
C ARG A 54 4.40 10.35 -1.21
N ALA A 55 3.64 10.15 -2.29
CA ALA A 55 2.57 9.17 -2.35
C ALA A 55 2.44 8.55 -3.74
N VAL A 56 1.95 7.32 -3.80
CA VAL A 56 1.59 6.62 -5.04
C VAL A 56 0.14 6.16 -4.93
N ILE A 57 -0.66 6.54 -5.92
CA ILE A 57 -2.02 6.04 -6.08
C ILE A 57 -1.99 4.95 -7.13
N LEU A 58 -2.46 3.77 -6.78
CA LEU A 58 -2.61 2.62 -7.68
C LEU A 58 -4.06 2.52 -8.11
N THR A 59 -4.31 2.43 -9.42
CA THR A 59 -5.65 2.20 -9.98
C THR A 59 -5.58 1.29 -11.19
N GLY A 60 -6.69 0.68 -11.60
CA GLY A 60 -6.77 -0.14 -12.79
C GLY A 60 -6.81 0.69 -14.08
N SER A 61 -6.30 0.13 -15.19
CA SER A 61 -6.48 0.70 -16.53
C SER A 61 -7.82 0.30 -17.16
N HIS A 62 -8.39 -0.82 -16.74
CA HIS A 62 -9.72 -1.27 -17.18
C HIS A 62 -10.82 -0.41 -16.51
N PRO A 63 -11.91 -0.04 -17.21
CA PRO A 63 -12.94 0.85 -16.66
C PRO A 63 -13.61 0.32 -15.38
N ASP A 64 -13.89 -1.00 -15.30
CA ASP A 64 -14.67 -1.61 -14.21
C ASP A 64 -13.86 -2.58 -13.36
N ARG A 65 -12.52 -2.59 -13.45
CA ARG A 65 -11.66 -3.52 -12.72
C ARG A 65 -10.39 -2.82 -12.29
N PHE A 66 -10.08 -2.99 -11.03
CA PHE A 66 -8.76 -2.59 -10.52
C PHE A 66 -7.68 -3.55 -11.02
N ILE A 67 -7.77 -4.80 -10.64
CA ILE A 67 -7.03 -5.95 -11.17
C ILE A 67 -7.93 -7.17 -11.01
N SER A 68 -8.24 -7.84 -12.12
CA SER A 68 -9.11 -9.01 -12.12
C SER A 68 -8.52 -10.18 -11.33
N HIS A 69 -7.27 -10.50 -11.60
CA HIS A 69 -6.44 -11.52 -10.93
C HIS A 69 -5.05 -11.58 -11.59
N ALA A 70 -4.16 -12.40 -11.05
CA ALA A 70 -2.92 -12.77 -11.75
C ALA A 70 -3.23 -13.61 -13.00
N ASP A 71 -2.39 -13.52 -14.02
CA ASP A 71 -2.55 -14.33 -15.24
C ASP A 71 -2.48 -15.84 -14.90
N LEU A 72 -3.60 -16.52 -15.06
CA LEU A 72 -3.71 -17.95 -14.78
C LEU A 72 -2.88 -18.82 -15.75
N ARG A 73 -2.64 -18.32 -16.97
CA ARG A 73 -1.73 -19.00 -17.90
C ARG A 73 -0.31 -19.03 -17.35
N TRP A 74 0.14 -17.88 -16.85
CA TRP A 74 1.43 -17.79 -16.18
C TRP A 74 1.54 -18.77 -15.00
N LEU A 75 0.54 -18.80 -14.11
CA LEU A 75 0.54 -19.70 -12.96
C LEU A 75 0.50 -21.18 -13.38
N GLN A 76 -0.29 -21.51 -14.40
CA GLN A 76 -0.42 -22.86 -14.92
C GLN A 76 0.89 -23.33 -15.57
N GLU A 77 1.53 -22.51 -16.42
CA GLU A 77 2.81 -22.83 -17.05
C GLU A 77 3.92 -23.08 -16.03
N ASP A 78 4.04 -22.19 -15.02
CA ASP A 78 5.03 -22.33 -13.97
C ASP A 78 4.74 -23.56 -13.07
N GLY A 79 3.47 -23.83 -12.78
CA GLY A 79 3.05 -24.98 -11.98
C GLY A 79 3.23 -26.32 -12.69
N ALA A 80 2.99 -26.38 -14.00
CA ALA A 80 3.06 -27.62 -14.78
C ALA A 80 4.46 -28.24 -14.84
N VAL A 81 5.50 -27.44 -14.68
CA VAL A 81 6.90 -27.92 -14.71
C VAL A 81 7.43 -28.36 -13.35
N ILE A 82 6.65 -28.15 -12.28
CA ILE A 82 7.04 -28.49 -10.91
C ILE A 82 6.38 -29.82 -10.54
N PRO A 83 7.15 -30.88 -10.20
CA PRO A 83 6.54 -32.12 -9.73
C PRO A 83 5.84 -31.90 -8.37
N PRO A 84 4.76 -32.63 -8.09
CA PRO A 84 4.13 -32.58 -6.78
C PRO A 84 5.12 -33.06 -5.70
N VAL A 85 5.46 -32.16 -4.78
CA VAL A 85 6.40 -32.41 -3.67
C VAL A 85 5.78 -31.95 -2.34
N PRO A 86 6.19 -32.54 -1.21
CA PRO A 86 5.72 -32.11 0.11
C PRO A 86 6.04 -30.66 0.41
N VAL A 87 5.18 -30.00 1.21
CA VAL A 87 5.34 -28.59 1.64
C VAL A 87 6.73 -28.33 2.25
N ALA A 88 7.31 -29.29 2.98
CA ALA A 88 8.65 -29.14 3.56
C ALA A 88 9.74 -28.91 2.50
N VAL A 89 9.59 -29.58 1.32
CA VAL A 89 10.54 -29.41 0.19
C VAL A 89 10.34 -28.02 -0.44
N THR A 90 9.12 -27.62 -0.71
CA THR A 90 8.83 -26.28 -1.26
C THR A 90 9.25 -25.16 -0.29
N ALA A 91 9.14 -25.38 1.03
CA ALA A 91 9.64 -24.45 2.03
C ALA A 91 11.17 -24.28 1.97
N LEU A 92 11.90 -25.39 1.77
CA LEU A 92 13.36 -25.35 1.57
C LEU A 92 13.71 -24.62 0.26
N VAL A 93 13.04 -24.96 -0.84
CA VAL A 93 13.22 -24.30 -2.16
C VAL A 93 12.98 -22.79 -2.04
N SER A 94 11.92 -22.38 -1.34
CA SER A 94 11.60 -20.95 -1.11
C SER A 94 12.69 -20.24 -0.30
N ARG A 95 13.29 -20.89 0.71
CA ARG A 95 14.44 -20.34 1.46
C ARG A 95 15.67 -20.16 0.58
N VAL A 96 15.98 -21.16 -0.25
CA VAL A 96 17.09 -21.08 -1.21
C VAL A 96 16.83 -20.00 -2.27
N ALA A 97 15.62 -19.95 -2.83
CA ALA A 97 15.21 -18.93 -3.79
C ALA A 97 15.39 -17.49 -3.20
N ARG A 98 15.02 -17.29 -1.93
CA ARG A 98 15.23 -16.04 -1.22
C ARG A 98 16.71 -15.67 -1.12
N LEU A 99 17.60 -16.61 -0.86
CA LEU A 99 19.04 -16.36 -0.79
C LEU A 99 19.61 -16.02 -2.18
N LEU A 100 19.27 -16.81 -3.21
CA LEU A 100 19.72 -16.60 -4.57
C LEU A 100 19.16 -15.31 -5.19
N GLY A 101 17.91 -14.94 -4.85
CA GLY A 101 17.28 -13.72 -5.33
C GLY A 101 17.91 -12.43 -4.81
N ARG A 102 18.77 -12.48 -3.77
CA ARG A 102 19.45 -11.29 -3.19
C ARG A 102 20.53 -10.71 -4.11
N TRP A 103 21.16 -11.54 -4.94
CA TRP A 103 22.31 -11.12 -5.74
C TRP A 103 21.96 -11.10 -7.23
N PRO A 104 22.29 -10.04 -7.99
CA PRO A 104 21.97 -9.94 -9.41
C PRO A 104 22.51 -11.10 -10.26
N LEU A 105 23.74 -11.54 -9.98
CA LEU A 105 24.41 -12.64 -10.70
C LEU A 105 23.68 -13.97 -10.51
N THR A 106 23.36 -14.35 -9.27
CA THR A 106 22.64 -15.60 -8.96
C THR A 106 21.21 -15.57 -9.47
N ARG A 107 20.56 -14.40 -9.45
CA ARG A 107 19.25 -14.19 -10.06
C ARG A 107 19.26 -14.45 -11.57
N GLY A 108 20.29 -13.96 -12.29
CA GLY A 108 20.44 -14.19 -13.72
C GLY A 108 20.58 -15.67 -14.07
N MET A 109 21.36 -16.43 -13.29
CA MET A 109 21.53 -17.88 -13.45
C MET A 109 20.23 -18.64 -13.12
N ALA A 110 19.52 -18.26 -12.08
CA ALA A 110 18.30 -18.91 -11.64
C ALA A 110 17.11 -18.72 -12.60
N ARG A 111 17.12 -17.67 -13.45
CA ARG A 111 16.06 -17.42 -14.46
C ARG A 111 15.86 -18.55 -15.48
N ARG A 112 16.79 -19.49 -15.58
CA ARG A 112 16.72 -20.66 -16.47
C ARG A 112 16.41 -21.96 -15.72
N THR A 113 15.96 -21.86 -14.48
CA THR A 113 15.67 -23.01 -13.61
C THR A 113 14.22 -22.99 -13.16
N PRO A 114 13.64 -24.11 -12.71
CA PRO A 114 12.30 -24.15 -12.10
C PRO A 114 12.15 -23.24 -10.85
N MET A 115 13.23 -22.67 -10.33
CA MET A 115 13.20 -21.74 -9.21
C MET A 115 12.75 -20.31 -9.58
N THR A 116 12.59 -20.01 -10.86
CA THR A 116 12.22 -18.67 -11.36
C THR A 116 10.93 -18.17 -10.70
N GLY A 117 9.88 -18.98 -10.66
CA GLY A 117 8.61 -18.64 -10.05
C GLY A 117 8.74 -18.34 -8.55
N ALA A 118 9.51 -19.16 -7.82
CA ALA A 118 9.75 -18.93 -6.40
C ALA A 118 10.54 -17.62 -6.13
N ILE A 119 11.49 -17.27 -7.00
CA ILE A 119 12.25 -16.02 -6.91
C ILE A 119 11.35 -14.82 -7.24
N GLN A 120 10.52 -14.92 -8.27
CA GLN A 120 9.56 -13.86 -8.63
C GLN A 120 8.57 -13.61 -7.51
N LEU A 121 8.03 -14.67 -6.92
CA LEU A 121 7.11 -14.57 -5.78
C LEU A 121 7.78 -13.95 -4.54
N ASP A 122 9.02 -14.33 -4.20
CA ASP A 122 9.79 -13.70 -3.12
C ASP A 122 10.02 -12.20 -3.38
N HIS A 123 10.30 -11.81 -4.63
CA HIS A 123 10.43 -10.39 -4.99
C HIS A 123 9.12 -9.64 -4.83
N LEU A 124 8.00 -10.21 -5.28
CA LEU A 124 6.68 -9.62 -5.12
C LEU A 124 6.35 -9.45 -3.62
N HIS A 125 6.57 -10.49 -2.80
CA HIS A 125 6.39 -10.41 -1.35
C HIS A 125 7.20 -9.29 -0.71
N ARG A 126 8.48 -9.15 -1.08
CA ARG A 126 9.33 -8.07 -0.58
C ARG A 126 8.85 -6.69 -1.03
N THR A 127 8.36 -6.59 -2.26
CA THR A 127 7.82 -5.34 -2.79
C THR A 127 6.56 -4.92 -2.02
N LEU A 128 5.64 -5.86 -1.80
CA LEU A 128 4.44 -5.60 -1.00
C LEU A 128 4.77 -5.31 0.48
N LEU A 129 5.81 -5.95 1.04
CA LEU A 129 6.30 -5.62 2.38
C LEU A 129 6.93 -4.23 2.40
N ARG A 130 7.66 -3.83 1.36
CA ARG A 130 8.21 -2.48 1.21
C ARG A 130 7.10 -1.43 1.22
N MET A 131 6.00 -1.64 0.50
CA MET A 131 4.85 -0.73 0.52
C MET A 131 4.33 -0.50 1.95
N THR A 132 4.28 -1.54 2.78
CA THR A 132 3.81 -1.45 4.17
C THR A 132 4.85 -0.93 5.18
N THR A 133 6.10 -0.68 4.77
CA THR A 133 7.18 -0.27 5.69
C THR A 133 7.95 0.96 5.24
N SER A 134 7.75 1.42 4.01
CA SER A 134 8.42 2.62 3.47
C SER A 134 7.79 3.92 3.98
N SER A 135 8.48 5.02 3.74
CA SER A 135 7.99 6.37 4.09
C SER A 135 7.03 6.95 3.04
N THR A 136 6.85 6.29 1.91
CA THR A 136 5.89 6.68 0.86
C THR A 136 4.50 6.18 1.23
N ILE A 137 3.49 7.02 1.03
CA ILE A 137 2.08 6.63 1.20
C ILE A 137 1.60 5.90 -0.06
N PHE A 138 0.93 4.77 0.10
CA PHE A 138 0.31 4.02 -0.98
C PHE A 138 -1.20 4.00 -0.82
N VAL A 139 -1.91 4.45 -1.85
CA VAL A 139 -3.39 4.46 -1.89
C VAL A 139 -3.87 3.55 -3.01
N ALA A 140 -4.73 2.60 -2.70
CA ALA A 140 -5.46 1.84 -3.71
C ALA A 140 -6.77 2.57 -4.04
N ALA A 141 -6.85 3.13 -5.23
CA ALA A 141 -8.07 3.68 -5.82
C ALA A 141 -8.71 2.59 -6.69
N LEU A 142 -9.59 1.80 -6.06
CA LEU A 142 -10.23 0.63 -6.66
C LEU A 142 -11.36 1.09 -7.57
N ASN A 143 -11.07 1.35 -8.84
CA ASN A 143 -12.03 1.79 -9.84
C ASN A 143 -13.01 0.69 -10.30
N GLY A 144 -12.93 -0.48 -9.68
CA GLY A 144 -13.75 -1.64 -9.93
C GLY A 144 -13.32 -2.81 -9.08
N SER A 145 -13.78 -4.02 -9.42
CA SER A 145 -13.48 -5.23 -8.67
C SER A 145 -11.97 -5.52 -8.58
N ALA A 146 -11.55 -6.02 -7.42
CA ALA A 146 -10.18 -6.38 -7.08
C ALA A 146 -10.14 -7.81 -6.55
N LEU A 147 -9.79 -8.78 -7.40
CA LEU A 147 -9.81 -10.18 -7.03
C LEU A 147 -8.41 -10.80 -7.01
N GLY A 148 -8.20 -11.79 -6.17
CA GLY A 148 -6.93 -12.50 -6.06
C GLY A 148 -5.76 -11.54 -5.82
N LEU A 149 -4.80 -11.52 -6.75
CA LEU A 149 -3.65 -10.60 -6.66
C LEU A 149 -4.07 -9.13 -6.58
N GLY A 150 -5.20 -8.73 -7.18
CA GLY A 150 -5.72 -7.36 -7.06
C GLY A 150 -6.08 -7.00 -5.62
N ALA A 151 -6.74 -7.89 -4.90
CA ALA A 151 -7.02 -7.73 -3.48
C ALA A 151 -5.72 -7.70 -2.65
N GLU A 152 -4.75 -8.59 -2.95
CA GLU A 152 -3.47 -8.66 -2.24
C GLU A 152 -2.63 -7.38 -2.39
N LEU A 153 -2.61 -6.79 -3.59
CA LEU A 153 -1.96 -5.50 -3.86
C LEU A 153 -2.66 -4.36 -3.12
N SER A 154 -3.99 -4.32 -3.15
CA SER A 154 -4.75 -3.27 -2.46
C SER A 154 -4.56 -3.33 -0.95
N TRP A 155 -4.53 -4.51 -0.34
CA TRP A 155 -4.28 -4.68 1.10
C TRP A 155 -2.82 -4.46 1.52
N ALA A 156 -1.91 -4.29 0.57
CA ALA A 156 -0.56 -3.81 0.85
C ALA A 156 -0.47 -2.27 0.86
N CYS A 157 -1.49 -1.56 0.40
CA CYS A 157 -1.59 -0.10 0.46
C CYS A 157 -1.96 0.38 1.87
N ASP A 158 -1.67 1.64 2.17
CA ASP A 158 -2.02 2.30 3.43
C ASP A 158 -3.51 2.63 3.50
N LEU A 159 -4.12 2.96 2.35
CA LEU A 159 -5.53 3.33 2.22
C LEU A 159 -6.15 2.64 0.99
N ARG A 160 -7.41 2.22 1.09
CA ARG A 160 -8.21 1.59 0.03
C ARG A 160 -9.53 2.34 -0.13
N LEU A 161 -9.73 2.99 -1.26
CA LEU A 161 -10.99 3.62 -1.64
C LEU A 161 -11.56 2.86 -2.83
N MET A 162 -12.83 2.49 -2.78
CA MET A 162 -13.50 1.74 -3.85
C MET A 162 -14.55 2.63 -4.50
N ALA A 163 -14.63 2.58 -5.83
CA ALA A 163 -15.71 3.21 -6.56
C ALA A 163 -17.05 2.63 -6.13
N ASP A 164 -18.05 3.49 -6.02
CA ASP A 164 -19.44 3.04 -5.85
C ASP A 164 -19.89 2.24 -7.07
N GLY A 165 -20.61 1.14 -6.84
CA GLY A 165 -21.07 0.21 -7.87
C GLY A 165 -21.11 -1.24 -7.40
N GLU A 166 -21.46 -2.14 -8.30
CA GLU A 166 -21.49 -3.59 -8.05
C GLU A 166 -20.09 -4.19 -8.13
N HIS A 167 -19.21 -3.79 -7.22
CA HIS A 167 -17.81 -4.20 -7.17
C HIS A 167 -17.53 -5.11 -5.99
N PHE A 168 -16.49 -5.94 -6.15
CA PHE A 168 -16.09 -6.96 -5.18
C PHE A 168 -14.59 -6.90 -4.91
N ILE A 169 -14.21 -7.30 -3.68
CA ILE A 169 -12.82 -7.51 -3.30
C ILE A 169 -12.67 -8.84 -2.57
N GLY A 170 -11.68 -9.65 -2.91
CA GLY A 170 -11.46 -10.91 -2.19
C GLY A 170 -10.67 -11.96 -2.95
N HIS A 171 -10.78 -13.18 -2.44
CA HIS A 171 -9.95 -14.32 -2.83
C HIS A 171 -10.77 -15.50 -3.35
N PRO A 172 -10.93 -15.63 -4.68
CA PRO A 172 -11.59 -16.78 -5.29
C PRO A 172 -10.66 -17.99 -5.54
N GLU A 173 -9.38 -17.93 -5.13
CA GLU A 173 -8.33 -18.90 -5.51
C GLU A 173 -8.65 -20.33 -5.12
N VAL A 174 -9.37 -20.57 -4.02
CA VAL A 174 -9.79 -21.92 -3.59
C VAL A 174 -10.64 -22.61 -4.64
N LEU A 175 -11.44 -21.84 -5.41
CA LEU A 175 -12.26 -22.37 -6.51
C LEU A 175 -11.41 -22.85 -7.69
N LEU A 176 -10.15 -22.46 -7.72
CA LEU A 176 -9.14 -22.91 -8.70
C LEU A 176 -8.16 -23.93 -8.11
N GLY A 177 -8.37 -24.36 -6.86
CA GLY A 177 -7.58 -25.39 -6.19
C GLY A 177 -6.29 -24.92 -5.53
N PHE A 178 -6.12 -23.63 -5.29
CA PHE A 178 -4.95 -23.09 -4.61
C PHE A 178 -5.34 -21.95 -3.63
N LEU A 179 -4.38 -21.44 -2.88
CA LEU A 179 -4.57 -20.36 -1.91
C LEU A 179 -4.02 -19.03 -2.45
N PRO A 180 -4.42 -17.87 -1.89
CA PRO A 180 -3.82 -16.57 -2.19
C PRO A 180 -2.29 -16.60 -2.00
N GLY A 181 -1.54 -16.28 -3.05
CA GLY A 181 -0.09 -16.51 -3.08
C GLY A 181 0.77 -15.29 -2.77
N ALA A 182 0.25 -14.06 -2.90
CA ALA A 182 1.04 -12.82 -2.70
C ALA A 182 0.82 -12.16 -1.33
N GLY A 183 0.29 -12.89 -0.35
CA GLY A 183 0.15 -12.47 1.04
C GLY A 183 -1.27 -12.14 1.47
N GLY A 184 -2.28 -12.51 0.69
CA GLY A 184 -3.69 -12.28 0.99
C GLY A 184 -4.13 -12.90 2.30
N THR A 185 -3.74 -14.14 2.58
CA THR A 185 -4.02 -14.81 3.85
C THR A 185 -3.47 -14.03 5.05
N GLN A 186 -2.33 -13.37 4.90
CA GLN A 186 -1.66 -12.64 5.97
C GLN A 186 -2.21 -11.23 6.15
N ARG A 187 -2.52 -10.52 5.05
CA ARG A 187 -3.00 -9.14 5.11
C ARG A 187 -4.47 -9.07 5.46
N MET A 188 -5.31 -9.87 4.81
CA MET A 188 -6.73 -9.91 5.11
C MET A 188 -6.99 -10.27 6.58
N SER A 189 -6.27 -11.28 7.12
CA SER A 189 -6.45 -11.67 8.53
C SER A 189 -6.05 -10.58 9.54
N ARG A 190 -5.12 -9.69 9.17
CA ARG A 190 -4.74 -8.54 9.99
C ARG A 190 -5.73 -7.39 9.91
N LEU A 191 -6.46 -7.27 8.80
CA LEU A 191 -7.48 -6.23 8.61
C LEU A 191 -8.81 -6.64 9.27
N VAL A 192 -9.32 -7.84 8.96
CA VAL A 192 -10.69 -8.24 9.31
C VAL A 192 -10.76 -9.34 10.37
N GLY A 193 -9.61 -9.80 10.87
CA GLY A 193 -9.49 -10.90 11.82
C GLY A 193 -9.39 -12.28 11.15
N ALA A 194 -8.76 -13.22 11.85
CA ALA A 194 -8.40 -14.53 11.30
C ALA A 194 -9.62 -15.38 10.89
N HIS A 195 -10.68 -15.37 11.72
CA HIS A 195 -11.85 -16.19 11.45
C HIS A 195 -12.60 -15.76 10.19
N ARG A 196 -12.92 -14.46 10.07
CA ARG A 196 -13.61 -13.91 8.88
C ARG A 196 -12.78 -14.12 7.60
N SER A 197 -11.48 -13.89 7.70
CA SER A 197 -10.55 -14.11 6.59
C SER A 197 -10.53 -15.57 6.15
N ALA A 198 -10.39 -16.52 7.09
CA ALA A 198 -10.37 -17.95 6.79
C ALA A 198 -11.67 -18.40 6.12
N LEU A 199 -12.82 -17.97 6.64
CA LEU A 199 -14.12 -18.33 6.09
C LEU A 199 -14.30 -17.80 4.67
N ALA A 200 -14.05 -16.51 4.42
CA ALA A 200 -14.18 -15.91 3.10
C ALA A 200 -13.25 -16.56 2.05
N ILE A 201 -12.00 -16.88 2.45
CA ILE A 201 -11.04 -17.57 1.57
C ILE A 201 -11.44 -19.02 1.29
N LEU A 202 -11.93 -19.75 2.31
CA LEU A 202 -12.38 -21.14 2.14
C LEU A 202 -13.64 -21.26 1.29
N GLU A 203 -14.56 -20.29 1.39
CA GLU A 203 -15.73 -20.20 0.52
C GLU A 203 -15.39 -19.73 -0.89
N GLY A 204 -14.23 -19.08 -1.08
CA GLY A 204 -13.88 -18.42 -2.33
C GLY A 204 -14.82 -17.27 -2.69
N ARG A 205 -15.49 -16.69 -1.69
CA ARG A 205 -16.50 -15.66 -1.84
C ARG A 205 -15.88 -14.27 -1.73
N PRO A 206 -15.83 -13.48 -2.81
CA PRO A 206 -15.44 -12.08 -2.72
C PRO A 206 -16.49 -11.28 -1.93
N LEU A 207 -16.04 -10.24 -1.26
CA LEU A 207 -16.85 -9.33 -0.47
C LEU A 207 -17.42 -8.22 -1.37
N PRO A 208 -18.74 -7.98 -1.37
CA PRO A 208 -19.31 -6.76 -1.95
C PRO A 208 -18.73 -5.51 -1.26
N ALA A 209 -18.69 -4.37 -1.97
CA ALA A 209 -18.11 -3.13 -1.46
C ALA A 209 -18.64 -2.71 -0.09
N ALA A 210 -19.95 -2.77 0.12
CA ALA A 210 -20.58 -2.40 1.40
C ALA A 210 -20.16 -3.33 2.55
N GLU A 211 -20.10 -4.66 2.32
CA GLU A 211 -19.63 -5.62 3.31
C GLU A 211 -18.14 -5.42 3.60
N ALA A 212 -17.33 -5.17 2.56
CA ALA A 212 -15.91 -4.90 2.71
C ALA A 212 -15.63 -3.65 3.55
N LEU A 213 -16.45 -2.61 3.40
CA LEU A 213 -16.38 -1.40 4.22
C LEU A 213 -16.77 -1.67 5.67
N ASP A 214 -17.88 -2.37 5.89
CA ASP A 214 -18.40 -2.69 7.23
C ASP A 214 -17.39 -3.45 8.10
N ILE A 215 -16.65 -4.38 7.49
CA ILE A 215 -15.66 -5.19 8.21
C ILE A 215 -14.22 -4.61 8.18
N GLY A 216 -14.02 -3.46 7.55
CA GLY A 216 -12.70 -2.79 7.44
C GLY A 216 -11.75 -3.40 6.41
N ALA A 217 -12.25 -4.15 5.43
CA ALA A 217 -11.43 -4.63 4.30
C ALA A 217 -11.10 -3.52 3.29
N ILE A 218 -11.93 -2.46 3.23
CA ILE A 218 -11.69 -1.20 2.56
C ILE A 218 -11.98 -0.03 3.50
N ASP A 219 -11.51 1.18 3.16
CA ASP A 219 -11.57 2.35 4.05
C ASP A 219 -12.62 3.38 3.61
N GLY A 220 -13.22 3.20 2.42
CA GLY A 220 -14.27 4.10 1.92
C GLY A 220 -14.84 3.66 0.58
N ILE A 221 -16.09 4.08 0.32
CA ILE A 221 -16.76 3.98 -0.97
C ILE A 221 -16.95 5.41 -1.48
N VAL A 222 -16.62 5.67 -2.74
CA VAL A 222 -16.56 7.00 -3.35
C VAL A 222 -17.25 6.97 -4.71
N PRO A 223 -17.98 8.02 -5.12
CA PRO A 223 -18.49 8.10 -6.48
C PRO A 223 -17.40 7.83 -7.52
N ALA A 224 -17.70 7.04 -8.54
CA ALA A 224 -16.69 6.54 -9.48
C ALA A 224 -15.94 7.68 -10.21
N ASP A 225 -16.61 8.77 -10.52
CA ASP A 225 -16.07 9.96 -11.16
C ASP A 225 -15.21 10.84 -10.21
N GLU A 226 -15.40 10.72 -8.90
CA GLU A 226 -14.63 11.45 -7.88
C GLU A 226 -13.45 10.61 -7.31
N LEU A 227 -13.37 9.32 -7.63
CA LEU A 227 -12.44 8.38 -6.98
C LEU A 227 -10.99 8.84 -6.99
N ILE A 228 -10.49 9.30 -8.14
CA ILE A 228 -9.07 9.71 -8.26
C ILE A 228 -8.81 11.01 -7.51
N ASP A 229 -9.72 11.96 -7.55
CA ASP A 229 -9.57 13.25 -6.86
C ASP A 229 -9.60 13.05 -5.35
N VAL A 230 -10.55 12.27 -4.83
CA VAL A 230 -10.62 11.92 -3.40
C VAL A 230 -9.38 11.14 -2.95
N ALA A 231 -8.91 10.20 -3.76
CA ALA A 231 -7.68 9.46 -3.47
C ALA A 231 -6.46 10.40 -3.44
N ALA A 232 -6.39 11.38 -4.36
CA ALA A 232 -5.30 12.34 -4.42
C ALA A 232 -5.31 13.26 -3.19
N ASP A 233 -6.46 13.76 -2.77
CA ASP A 233 -6.59 14.60 -1.58
C ASP A 233 -6.23 13.84 -0.30
N ARG A 234 -6.69 12.59 -0.17
CA ARG A 234 -6.29 11.73 0.95
C ARG A 234 -4.79 11.42 0.95
N ALA A 235 -4.21 11.17 -0.24
CA ALA A 235 -2.79 10.93 -0.40
C ALA A 235 -1.96 12.15 -0.01
N ARG A 236 -2.32 13.36 -0.48
CA ARG A 236 -1.67 14.63 -0.09
C ARG A 236 -1.75 14.86 1.40
N ASN A 237 -2.94 14.71 1.97
CA ASN A 237 -3.15 14.89 3.40
C ASN A 237 -2.24 13.96 4.22
N LEU A 238 -2.22 12.64 3.94
CA LEU A 238 -1.35 11.70 4.65
C LEU A 238 0.14 12.00 4.42
N ALA A 239 0.52 12.34 3.20
CA ALA A 239 1.91 12.65 2.83
C ALA A 239 2.41 14.00 3.36
N ALA A 240 1.53 14.88 3.88
CA ALA A 240 1.93 16.14 4.50
C ALA A 240 2.72 15.96 5.81
N ARG A 241 2.62 14.77 6.46
CA ARG A 241 3.40 14.42 7.66
C ARG A 241 4.88 14.26 7.31
N THR A 242 5.75 14.31 8.33
CA THR A 242 7.18 14.13 8.10
C THR A 242 7.46 12.71 7.60
N THR A 243 8.29 12.58 6.56
CA THR A 243 8.65 11.31 5.92
C THR A 243 9.19 10.29 6.93
N ASP A 244 10.06 10.74 7.85
CA ASP A 244 10.63 9.89 8.88
C ASP A 244 9.56 9.32 9.82
N ALA A 245 8.57 10.15 10.23
CA ALA A 245 7.48 9.69 11.11
C ALA A 245 6.56 8.69 10.38
N ILE A 246 6.20 8.93 9.11
CA ILE A 246 5.41 7.99 8.32
C ILE A 246 6.08 6.61 8.31
N GLY A 247 7.36 6.54 7.93
CA GLY A 247 8.10 5.28 7.87
C GLY A 247 8.20 4.57 9.22
N ALA A 248 8.49 5.31 10.29
CA ALA A 248 8.58 4.76 11.64
C ALA A 248 7.23 4.20 12.13
N ILE A 249 6.14 4.93 11.94
CA ILE A 249 4.79 4.47 12.29
C ILE A 249 4.44 3.20 11.53
N LYS A 250 4.66 3.17 10.21
CA LYS A 250 4.37 1.99 9.39
C LYS A 250 5.17 0.76 9.85
N ARG A 251 6.47 0.92 10.14
CA ARG A 251 7.30 -0.18 10.66
C ARG A 251 6.85 -0.63 12.05
N ALA A 252 6.62 0.30 12.97
CA ALA A 252 6.18 -0.03 14.32
C ALA A 252 4.84 -0.77 14.32
N VAL A 253 3.86 -0.30 13.52
CA VAL A 253 2.54 -0.95 13.42
C VAL A 253 2.63 -2.28 12.68
N HIS A 254 3.16 -2.32 11.45
CA HIS A 254 3.07 -3.53 10.62
C HIS A 254 4.07 -4.64 11.03
N LEU A 255 5.25 -4.29 11.52
CA LEU A 255 6.22 -5.28 11.99
C LEU A 255 6.03 -5.57 13.48
N GLY A 256 5.87 -4.54 14.31
CA GLY A 256 5.74 -4.67 15.77
C GLY A 256 4.52 -5.47 16.18
N SER A 257 3.35 -5.24 15.55
CA SER A 257 2.13 -5.99 15.86
C SER A 257 2.20 -7.49 15.51
N ALA A 258 3.19 -7.91 14.73
CA ALA A 258 3.43 -9.31 14.39
C ALA A 258 4.44 -10.00 15.32
N MET A 259 5.01 -9.29 16.30
CA MET A 259 6.00 -9.75 17.26
C MET A 259 5.35 -10.02 18.62
N PRO A 260 6.02 -10.76 19.54
CA PRO A 260 5.70 -10.69 20.96
C PRO A 260 5.67 -9.22 21.42
N ILE A 261 4.77 -8.89 22.36
CA ILE A 261 4.56 -7.49 22.76
C ILE A 261 5.84 -6.79 23.22
N GLU A 262 6.71 -7.49 23.93
CA GLU A 262 7.99 -6.94 24.41
C GLU A 262 8.92 -6.54 23.27
N ASP A 263 9.01 -7.38 22.22
CA ASP A 263 9.81 -7.10 21.03
C ASP A 263 9.20 -5.95 20.21
N GLY A 264 7.87 -5.91 20.10
CA GLY A 264 7.14 -4.81 19.47
C GLY A 264 7.38 -3.47 20.18
N LEU A 265 7.32 -3.45 21.52
CA LEU A 265 7.62 -2.25 22.33
C LEU A 265 9.11 -1.84 22.20
N GLN A 266 10.01 -2.79 22.03
CA GLN A 266 11.42 -2.46 21.79
C GLN A 266 11.62 -1.81 20.42
N LEU A 267 10.94 -2.30 19.37
CA LEU A 267 10.96 -1.68 18.05
C LEU A 267 10.38 -0.26 18.11
N GLU A 268 9.20 -0.08 18.72
CA GLU A 268 8.56 1.23 18.90
C GLU A 268 9.47 2.23 19.61
N ARG A 269 10.11 1.80 20.71
CA ARG A 269 11.06 2.64 21.45
C ARG A 269 12.24 3.04 20.58
N ALA A 270 12.79 2.12 19.79
CA ALA A 270 13.90 2.43 18.90
C ALA A 270 13.53 3.44 17.83
N GLU A 271 12.37 3.28 17.18
CA GLU A 271 11.84 4.21 16.18
C GLU A 271 11.55 5.59 16.81
N PHE A 272 10.90 5.62 17.99
CA PHE A 272 10.61 6.85 18.72
C PHE A 272 11.88 7.64 19.06
N LEU A 273 12.87 6.98 19.68
CA LEU A 273 14.13 7.61 20.06
C LEU A 273 14.94 8.09 18.84
N ALA A 274 14.82 7.42 17.70
CA ALA A 274 15.47 7.83 16.46
C ALA A 274 14.78 9.06 15.81
N LEU A 275 13.49 9.27 16.04
CA LEU A 275 12.74 10.42 15.53
C LEU A 275 12.98 11.70 16.33
N LEU A 276 13.11 11.61 17.65
CA LEU A 276 13.20 12.80 18.52
C LEU A 276 14.29 13.80 18.10
N PRO A 277 15.52 13.41 17.74
CA PRO A 277 16.56 14.36 17.37
C PRO A 277 16.46 14.83 15.90
N ARG A 278 15.48 14.37 15.12
CA ARG A 278 15.35 14.77 13.72
C ARG A 278 15.01 16.25 13.59
N PRO A 279 15.65 16.99 12.68
CA PRO A 279 15.43 18.44 12.55
C PRO A 279 13.97 18.83 12.38
N ALA A 280 13.22 18.09 11.55
CA ALA A 280 11.79 18.34 11.33
C ALA A 280 10.96 18.14 12.61
N ALA A 281 11.24 17.11 13.40
CA ALA A 281 10.55 16.87 14.67
C ALA A 281 10.88 17.97 15.69
N GLN A 282 12.16 18.35 15.80
CA GLN A 282 12.61 19.44 16.69
C GLN A 282 11.97 20.78 16.31
N GLU A 283 11.92 21.10 15.04
CA GLU A 283 11.29 22.34 14.55
C GLU A 283 9.81 22.40 14.90
N ILE A 284 9.07 21.30 14.65
CA ILE A 284 7.63 21.25 14.96
C ILE A 284 7.39 21.36 16.45
N MET A 285 8.16 20.65 17.29
CA MET A 285 8.03 20.72 18.75
C MET A 285 8.35 22.11 19.29
N LEU A 286 9.44 22.75 18.85
CA LEU A 286 9.82 24.08 19.27
C LEU A 286 8.77 25.14 18.87
N ARG A 287 8.16 25.00 17.69
CA ARG A 287 7.08 25.87 17.26
C ARG A 287 5.84 25.67 18.13
N TYR A 288 5.44 24.41 18.36
CA TYR A 288 4.31 24.08 19.22
C TYR A 288 4.45 24.69 20.62
N LEU A 289 5.66 24.62 21.21
CA LEU A 289 5.93 25.20 22.53
C LEU A 289 5.81 26.74 22.50
N ARG A 290 6.36 27.40 21.48
CA ARG A 290 6.24 28.86 21.33
C ARG A 290 4.79 29.30 21.15
N ASP A 291 4.04 28.65 20.26
CA ASP A 291 2.63 28.97 20.01
C ASP A 291 1.79 28.77 21.29
N THR A 292 2.13 27.73 22.09
CA THR A 292 1.49 27.48 23.38
C THR A 292 1.78 28.61 24.40
N GLU A 293 3.03 29.09 24.48
CA GLU A 293 3.42 30.18 25.36
C GLU A 293 2.75 31.50 24.94
N GLU A 294 2.74 31.82 23.66
CA GLU A 294 2.14 33.05 23.10
C GLU A 294 0.63 33.08 23.27
N ASN A 295 -0.05 31.98 23.09
CA ASN A 295 -1.51 31.90 23.15
C ASN A 295 -2.05 31.51 24.55
N HIS A 296 -1.18 31.14 25.48
CA HIS A 296 -1.54 30.64 26.83
C HIS A 296 -2.48 29.43 26.80
N GLU A 297 -2.49 28.68 25.69
CA GLU A 297 -3.27 27.45 25.47
C GLU A 297 -2.52 26.51 24.52
N LEU A 298 -2.65 25.19 24.73
CA LEU A 298 -2.10 24.19 23.85
C LEU A 298 -2.67 24.34 22.43
N THR A 299 -1.81 24.44 21.42
CA THR A 299 -2.22 24.70 20.03
C THR A 299 -3.30 23.74 19.51
N LEU A 300 -3.20 22.46 19.86
CA LEU A 300 -4.19 21.44 19.44
C LEU A 300 -5.54 21.59 20.16
N TYR A 301 -5.60 22.27 21.29
CA TYR A 301 -6.84 22.50 22.06
C TYR A 301 -7.50 23.85 21.75
N GLN A 302 -6.84 24.70 20.95
CA GLN A 302 -7.48 25.91 20.46
C GLN A 302 -8.67 25.58 19.55
N PRO A 303 -9.71 26.41 19.47
CA PRO A 303 -10.81 26.23 18.54
C PRO A 303 -10.32 26.05 17.10
N GLY A 304 -10.63 24.91 16.47
CA GLY A 304 -10.15 24.56 15.13
C GLY A 304 -8.67 24.16 15.04
N GLY A 305 -7.92 24.18 16.14
CA GLY A 305 -6.48 23.85 16.14
C GLY A 305 -6.17 22.43 15.70
N TYR A 306 -7.00 21.47 16.15
CA TYR A 306 -6.83 20.07 15.74
C TYR A 306 -7.16 19.86 14.26
N ASP A 307 -8.24 20.45 13.75
CA ASP A 307 -8.64 20.36 12.34
C ASP A 307 -7.56 20.99 11.45
N ALA A 308 -7.07 22.19 11.80
CA ALA A 308 -5.96 22.83 11.10
C ALA A 308 -4.68 21.97 11.09
N ALA A 309 -4.36 21.32 12.23
CA ALA A 309 -3.21 20.42 12.32
C ALA A 309 -3.37 19.17 11.41
N LEU A 310 -4.57 18.63 11.31
CA LEU A 310 -4.87 17.51 10.40
C LEU A 310 -4.74 17.92 8.94
N ASP A 311 -5.26 19.09 8.57
CA ASP A 311 -5.21 19.61 7.19
C ASP A 311 -3.77 19.92 6.75
N HIS A 312 -2.96 20.53 7.63
CA HIS A 312 -1.57 20.87 7.33
C HIS A 312 -0.58 19.74 7.60
N GLY A 313 -1.02 18.63 8.21
CA GLY A 313 -0.17 17.49 8.58
C GLY A 313 0.83 17.79 9.71
N ARG A 314 0.65 18.89 10.44
CA ARG A 314 1.54 19.36 11.52
C ARG A 314 0.73 20.09 12.58
N ALA A 315 1.13 19.96 13.85
CA ALA A 315 0.47 20.61 14.98
C ALA A 315 0.50 22.15 14.91
N THR A 316 1.42 22.72 14.14
CA THR A 316 1.55 24.16 13.92
C THR A 316 1.72 24.43 12.43
N PRO A 317 0.87 25.25 11.80
CA PRO A 317 1.04 25.61 10.40
C PRO A 317 2.36 26.38 10.21
N VAL A 318 3.08 26.07 9.14
CA VAL A 318 4.14 26.95 8.67
C VAL A 318 3.45 28.23 8.22
N ALA A 319 3.83 29.39 8.77
CA ALA A 319 3.33 30.65 8.27
C ALA A 319 3.57 30.70 6.76
N SER A 320 2.48 30.63 5.98
CA SER A 320 2.56 30.75 4.53
C SER A 320 2.96 32.19 4.20
N GLU A 321 4.06 32.37 3.49
CA GLU A 321 4.40 33.65 2.87
C GLU A 321 3.39 34.08 1.77
N ASP A 322 2.39 33.26 1.49
CA ASP A 322 1.34 33.57 0.51
C ASP A 322 -0.05 33.23 1.07
N GLY A 323 -0.80 34.29 1.38
CA GLY A 323 -2.22 34.22 1.69
C GLY A 323 -3.05 33.84 0.46
N ARG A 324 -3.18 32.55 0.13
CA ARG A 324 -4.16 32.07 -0.85
C ARG A 324 -4.58 30.63 -0.55
N HIS A 325 -5.91 30.49 -0.45
CA HIS A 325 -6.76 29.30 -0.43
C HIS A 325 -7.18 28.73 0.92
N ALA A 326 -8.23 29.37 1.48
CA ALA A 326 -9.24 28.63 2.21
C ALA A 326 -10.14 27.94 1.15
N SER A 327 -10.01 26.64 0.96
CA SER A 327 -10.95 25.85 0.15
C SER A 327 -12.03 25.28 1.08
N GLU A 328 -13.28 25.51 0.69
CA GLU A 328 -14.46 24.93 1.34
C GLU A 328 -14.37 23.39 1.31
N THR A 329 -14.09 22.80 2.45
CA THR A 329 -14.09 21.34 2.61
C THR A 329 -15.52 20.85 2.67
N LYS A 330 -16.00 20.20 1.60
CA LYS A 330 -17.26 19.44 1.62
C LYS A 330 -17.11 18.30 2.63
N LYS A 331 -18.00 18.30 3.63
CA LYS A 331 -18.11 17.25 4.65
C LYS A 331 -18.44 15.92 3.96
N VAL A 332 -17.51 14.98 3.99
CA VAL A 332 -17.77 13.58 3.70
C VAL A 332 -18.37 12.97 4.98
N THR A 333 -19.62 12.59 4.91
CA THR A 333 -20.34 11.90 5.98
C THR A 333 -19.75 10.48 6.15
N ARG A 334 -19.52 10.12 7.40
CA ARG A 334 -19.07 8.76 7.82
C ARG A 334 -20.13 7.72 7.54
#